data_f12a9cbd65c2adf96306b02eb9abfe40
#
_entry.id   f12a9cbd65c2adf96306b02eb9abfe40
#
_cell.length_a   1.000
_cell.length_b   1.000
_cell.length_c   1.000
_cell.angle_alpha   90.00
_cell.angle_beta   90.00
_cell.angle_gamma   90.00
#
_symmetry.space_group_name_H-M   'P 1'
#
loop_
_entity.id
_entity.type
_entity.pdbx_description
1 polymer ?
#
loop_
_entity_poly.entity_id
_entity_poly.type
_entity_poly.pdbx_seq_one_letter_code
_entity_poly.pdbx_strand_id
1 'polypeptide(L)'
;MMNSTPPPAPLRILVDADACPVKEEIYKVAFRLAVPVTIVSNSHLRVPDYPLIGRVVVSDGFDAADDWIAEQADRRAVVVTADILLADRALKAGAVVIAPNGKTFTTSSIGGAIATRAIMADLRAGGDAIGGP
;
A
#
# COMPACT_ATOMS: atom_id res chain seq x y z
N MET A 1 1.66 4.96 -38.66
CA MET A 1 1.54 4.98 -38.10
C MET A 1 1.44 4.75 -37.25
N MET A 2 1.63 4.74 -37.04
CA MET A 2 1.47 4.45 -36.36
C MET A 2 1.33 4.68 -35.30
N ASN A 3 1.24 4.23 -34.93
CA ASN A 3 0.76 4.31 -33.58
C ASN A 3 1.81 4.75 -32.60
N SER A 4 1.72 5.95 -32.20
CA SER A 4 2.76 6.54 -31.36
C SER A 4 2.40 6.49 -29.87
N THR A 5 1.42 5.69 -29.48
CA THR A 5 1.10 5.54 -28.06
C THR A 5 2.26 4.88 -27.34
N PRO A 6 2.85 5.51 -26.33
CA PRO A 6 3.92 4.86 -25.59
C PRO A 6 3.40 3.61 -24.86
N PRO A 7 4.25 2.60 -24.64
CA PRO A 7 3.84 1.45 -23.88
C PRO A 7 3.46 1.87 -22.45
N PRO A 8 2.54 1.16 -21.81
CA PRO A 8 2.23 1.46 -20.41
C PRO A 8 3.45 1.24 -19.53
N ALA A 9 3.51 1.91 -18.39
CA ALA A 9 4.54 1.67 -17.39
C ALA A 9 4.54 0.19 -17.00
N PRO A 10 5.71 -0.39 -16.68
CA PRO A 10 5.75 -1.79 -16.25
C PRO A 10 4.92 -2.00 -14.98
N LEU A 11 4.31 -3.18 -14.90
CA LEU A 11 3.64 -3.59 -13.67
C LEU A 11 4.66 -3.70 -12.55
N ARG A 12 4.31 -3.24 -11.37
CA ARG A 12 5.18 -3.30 -10.21
C ARG A 12 4.37 -3.39 -8.93
N ILE A 13 5.01 -3.90 -7.89
CA ILE A 13 4.37 -4.05 -6.58
C ILE A 13 5.07 -3.10 -5.61
N LEU A 14 4.30 -2.30 -4.89
CA LEU A 14 4.77 -1.40 -3.85
C LEU A 14 4.24 -1.91 -2.51
N VAL A 15 5.14 -2.21 -1.58
CA VAL A 15 4.77 -2.82 -0.31
C VAL A 15 5.02 -1.85 0.83
N ASP A 16 3.97 -1.54 1.58
CA ASP A 16 4.04 -0.83 2.84
C ASP A 16 4.52 -1.82 3.90
N ALA A 17 5.83 -1.86 4.11
CA ALA A 17 6.48 -2.97 4.78
C ALA A 17 6.30 -2.99 6.28
N ASP A 18 6.06 -1.83 6.89
CA ASP A 18 6.03 -1.74 8.35
C ASP A 18 4.81 -2.46 8.95
N ALA A 19 3.80 -2.72 8.12
CA ALA A 19 2.59 -3.40 8.56
C ALA A 19 2.25 -4.59 7.65
N CYS A 20 3.25 -5.22 7.03
CA CYS A 20 3.00 -6.31 6.09
C CYS A 20 3.70 -7.60 6.56
N PRO A 21 2.94 -8.55 7.13
CA PRO A 21 3.52 -9.82 7.57
C PRO A 21 3.69 -10.84 6.45
N VAL A 22 3.24 -10.55 5.24
CA VAL A 22 3.19 -11.55 4.14
C VAL A 22 4.22 -11.27 3.05
N LYS A 23 5.37 -10.70 3.41
CA LYS A 23 6.39 -10.35 2.43
C LYS A 23 6.89 -11.56 1.64
N GLU A 24 7.06 -12.70 2.30
CA GLU A 24 7.55 -13.92 1.64
C GLU A 24 6.61 -14.36 0.52
N GLU A 25 5.31 -14.29 0.74
CA GLU A 25 4.32 -14.66 -0.27
C GLU A 25 4.38 -13.70 -1.46
N ILE A 26 4.61 -12.43 -1.20
CA ILE A 26 4.76 -11.43 -2.26
C ILE A 26 6.00 -11.72 -3.09
N TYR A 27 7.11 -12.07 -2.45
CA TYR A 27 8.34 -12.41 -3.18
C TYR A 27 8.14 -13.61 -4.10
N LYS A 28 7.44 -14.65 -3.65
CA LYS A 28 7.16 -15.82 -4.46
C LYS A 28 6.37 -15.45 -5.72
N VAL A 29 5.36 -14.61 -5.57
CA VAL A 29 4.56 -14.17 -6.71
C VAL A 29 5.41 -13.33 -7.67
N ALA A 30 6.22 -12.44 -7.12
CA ALA A 30 7.08 -11.58 -7.92
C ALA A 30 8.08 -12.40 -8.75
N PHE A 31 8.69 -13.43 -8.15
CA PHE A 31 9.60 -14.30 -8.88
C PHE A 31 8.88 -15.06 -9.99
N ARG A 32 7.72 -15.62 -9.66
CA ARG A 32 6.98 -16.43 -10.64
C ARG A 32 6.53 -15.60 -11.84
N LEU A 33 6.13 -14.37 -11.60
CA LEU A 33 5.59 -13.49 -12.64
C LEU A 33 6.61 -12.50 -13.20
N ALA A 34 7.83 -12.49 -12.67
CA ALA A 34 8.88 -11.55 -13.03
C ALA A 34 8.44 -10.09 -12.87
N VAL A 35 7.81 -9.77 -11.74
CA VAL A 35 7.31 -8.42 -11.44
C VAL A 35 8.21 -7.79 -10.38
N PRO A 36 8.71 -6.56 -10.60
CA PRO A 36 9.50 -5.87 -9.58
C PRO A 36 8.69 -5.55 -8.34
N VAL A 37 9.34 -5.67 -7.19
CA VAL A 37 8.78 -5.33 -5.88
C VAL A 37 9.65 -4.27 -5.23
N THR A 38 9.04 -3.23 -4.71
CA THR A 38 9.72 -2.23 -3.89
C THR A 38 9.18 -2.31 -2.48
N ILE A 39 10.05 -2.61 -1.53
CA ILE A 39 9.72 -2.65 -0.12
C ILE A 39 10.01 -1.27 0.46
N VAL A 40 8.98 -0.61 0.96
CA VAL A 40 9.08 0.74 1.49
C VAL A 40 8.92 0.70 3.00
N SER A 41 9.89 1.22 3.73
CA SER A 41 9.83 1.23 5.18
C SER A 41 10.56 2.46 5.72
N ASN A 42 10.29 2.79 6.98
CA ASN A 42 11.04 3.84 7.67
C ASN A 42 12.20 3.27 8.49
N SER A 43 12.51 2.00 8.34
CA SER A 43 13.64 1.36 8.98
C SER A 43 14.33 0.44 8.00
N HIS A 44 15.58 0.07 8.31
CA HIS A 44 16.32 -0.85 7.46
C HIS A 44 15.80 -2.27 7.67
N LEU A 45 15.01 -2.73 6.71
CA LEU A 45 14.57 -4.11 6.66
C LEU A 45 15.48 -4.91 5.75
N ARG A 46 15.78 -6.13 6.16
CA ARG A 46 16.52 -7.05 5.30
C ARG A 46 15.58 -7.57 4.22
N VAL A 47 15.99 -7.43 2.97
CA VAL A 47 15.26 -7.97 1.83
C VAL A 47 16.18 -8.96 1.11
N PRO A 48 15.60 -9.92 0.36
CA PRO A 48 16.42 -10.81 -0.44
C PRO A 48 17.27 -10.05 -1.46
N ASP A 49 18.48 -10.53 -1.68
CA ASP A 49 19.38 -9.95 -2.67
C ASP A 49 19.01 -10.50 -4.04
N TYR A 50 18.06 -9.85 -4.67
CA TYR A 50 17.48 -10.27 -5.94
C TYR A 50 17.19 -9.05 -6.81
N PRO A 51 17.46 -9.14 -8.13
CA PRO A 51 17.27 -7.98 -9.01
C PRO A 51 15.85 -7.43 -9.01
N LEU A 52 14.84 -8.29 -8.78
CA LEU A 52 13.44 -7.86 -8.79
C LEU A 52 12.99 -7.24 -7.48
N ILE A 53 13.76 -7.37 -6.41
CA ILE A 53 13.35 -6.86 -5.11
C ILE A 53 14.23 -5.67 -4.74
N GLY A 54 13.60 -4.49 -4.68
CA GLY A 54 14.24 -3.27 -4.22
C GLY A 54 13.74 -2.86 -2.86
N ARG A 55 14.48 -1.95 -2.25
CA ARG A 55 14.16 -1.42 -0.94
C ARG A 55 14.30 0.09 -0.97
N VAL A 56 13.31 0.78 -0.42
CA VAL A 56 13.36 2.21 -0.21
C VAL A 56 13.19 2.45 1.29
N VAL A 57 14.18 3.10 1.89
CA VAL A 57 14.11 3.52 3.29
C VAL A 57 13.80 5.00 3.27
N VAL A 58 12.65 5.35 3.84
CA VAL A 58 12.23 6.75 3.94
C VAL A 58 12.56 7.26 5.33
N SER A 59 12.40 8.57 5.54
CA SER A 59 12.59 9.15 6.87
C SER A 59 11.57 8.55 7.84
N ASP A 60 11.84 8.65 9.14
CA ASP A 60 10.90 8.18 10.15
C ASP A 60 9.79 9.20 10.46
N GLY A 61 9.58 10.15 9.56
CA GLY A 61 8.44 11.05 9.62
C GLY A 61 7.13 10.28 9.54
N PHE A 62 6.10 10.82 10.15
CA PHE A 62 4.84 10.11 10.40
C PHE A 62 4.24 9.47 9.17
N ASP A 63 4.18 10.19 8.06
CA ASP A 63 3.54 9.70 6.82
C ASP A 63 4.54 9.46 5.69
N ALA A 64 5.83 9.35 5.99
CA ALA A 64 6.84 9.34 4.94
C ALA A 64 6.69 8.15 3.99
N ALA A 65 6.44 6.94 4.51
CA ALA A 65 6.24 5.76 3.68
C ALA A 65 4.95 5.88 2.87
N ASP A 66 3.88 6.32 3.49
CA ASP A 66 2.59 6.51 2.83
C ASP A 66 2.70 7.51 1.69
N ASP A 67 3.35 8.64 1.93
CA ASP A 67 3.52 9.68 0.92
C ASP A 67 4.34 9.16 -0.26
N TRP A 68 5.44 8.45 0.04
CA TRP A 68 6.27 7.90 -1.02
C TRP A 68 5.48 6.93 -1.90
N ILE A 69 4.75 6.02 -1.29
CA ILE A 69 3.97 5.02 -2.03
C ILE A 69 2.87 5.71 -2.84
N ALA A 70 2.15 6.65 -2.24
CA ALA A 70 1.07 7.35 -2.93
C ALA A 70 1.58 8.13 -4.13
N GLU A 71 2.75 8.73 -4.04
CA GLU A 71 3.36 9.45 -5.16
C GLU A 71 3.76 8.52 -6.29
N GLN A 72 4.14 7.28 -5.99
CA GLN A 72 4.54 6.30 -7.00
C GLN A 72 3.37 5.52 -7.58
N ALA A 73 2.22 5.55 -6.93
CA ALA A 73 1.07 4.75 -7.35
C ALA A 73 0.49 5.27 -8.66
N ASP A 74 0.17 4.36 -9.55
CA ASP A 74 -0.51 4.64 -10.80
C ASP A 74 -1.23 3.37 -11.27
N ARG A 75 -1.74 3.38 -12.51
CA ARG A 75 -2.51 2.26 -13.02
C ARG A 75 -1.71 0.97 -13.21
N ARG A 76 -0.38 1.05 -13.16
CA ARG A 76 0.48 -0.13 -13.28
C ARG A 76 1.05 -0.57 -11.94
N ALA A 77 0.60 0.02 -10.84
CA ALA A 77 1.06 -0.32 -9.52
C ALA A 77 0.05 -1.22 -8.81
N VAL A 78 0.58 -2.21 -8.11
CA VAL A 78 -0.17 -2.99 -7.11
C VAL A 78 0.40 -2.57 -5.76
N VAL A 79 -0.42 -2.00 -4.91
CA VAL A 79 -0.02 -1.53 -3.59
C VAL A 79 -0.51 -2.53 -2.55
N VAL A 80 0.39 -2.98 -1.69
CA VAL A 80 0.04 -3.87 -0.57
C VAL A 80 0.16 -3.08 0.72
N THR A 81 -0.95 -2.87 1.40
CA THR A 81 -0.99 -2.11 2.64
C THR A 81 -2.21 -2.50 3.48
N ALA A 82 -2.06 -2.40 4.80
CA ALA A 82 -3.17 -2.49 5.72
C ALA A 82 -3.71 -1.10 6.09
N ASP A 83 -3.06 -0.04 5.67
CA ASP A 83 -3.45 1.33 5.99
C ASP A 83 -4.56 1.78 5.05
N ILE A 84 -5.75 2.00 5.61
CA ILE A 84 -6.94 2.34 4.84
C ILE A 84 -6.78 3.70 4.14
N LEU A 85 -6.11 4.65 4.77
CA LEU A 85 -5.93 5.98 4.18
C LEU A 85 -4.97 5.94 3.01
N LEU A 86 -3.89 5.17 3.12
CA LEU A 86 -3.00 4.94 1.98
C LEU A 86 -3.71 4.20 0.87
N ALA A 87 -4.51 3.18 1.22
CA ALA A 87 -5.29 2.44 0.23
C ALA A 87 -6.21 3.37 -0.57
N ASP A 88 -6.87 4.31 0.09
CA ASP A 88 -7.73 5.29 -0.58
C ASP A 88 -6.93 6.15 -1.56
N ARG A 89 -5.78 6.66 -1.14
CA ARG A 89 -4.92 7.48 -2.00
C ARG A 89 -4.45 6.70 -3.22
N ALA A 90 -4.03 5.46 -3.03
CA ALA A 90 -3.55 4.61 -4.11
C ALA A 90 -4.66 4.26 -5.10
N LEU A 91 -5.87 3.98 -4.60
CA LEU A 91 -7.03 3.74 -5.46
C LEU A 91 -7.36 4.96 -6.31
N LYS A 92 -7.31 6.15 -5.73
CA LYS A 92 -7.55 7.39 -6.47
C LYS A 92 -6.50 7.61 -7.56
N ALA A 93 -5.30 7.11 -7.35
CA ALA A 93 -4.24 7.17 -8.37
C ALA A 93 -4.38 6.07 -9.43
N GLY A 94 -5.35 5.19 -9.30
CA GLY A 94 -5.64 4.14 -10.28
C GLY A 94 -4.98 2.80 -9.98
N ALA A 95 -4.27 2.67 -8.86
CA ALA A 95 -3.59 1.43 -8.50
C ALA A 95 -4.57 0.36 -8.04
N VAL A 96 -4.16 -0.89 -8.17
CA VAL A 96 -4.80 -2.01 -7.50
C VAL A 96 -4.26 -2.05 -6.08
N VAL A 97 -5.11 -2.19 -5.08
CA VAL A 97 -4.69 -2.20 -3.68
C VAL A 97 -5.17 -3.47 -3.01
N ILE A 98 -4.24 -4.15 -2.35
CA ILE A 98 -4.49 -5.43 -1.69
C ILE A 98 -4.04 -5.32 -0.24
N ALA A 99 -4.90 -5.77 0.68
CA ALA A 99 -4.52 -5.89 2.07
C ALA A 99 -3.66 -7.13 2.30
N PRO A 100 -2.84 -7.18 3.37
CA PRO A 100 -2.03 -8.36 3.66
C PRO A 100 -2.82 -9.66 3.81
N ASN A 101 -4.11 -9.58 4.15
CA ASN A 101 -4.97 -10.76 4.24
C ASN A 101 -5.49 -11.23 2.88
N GLY A 102 -5.07 -10.59 1.79
CA GLY A 102 -5.45 -10.95 0.43
C GLY A 102 -6.71 -10.27 -0.08
N LYS A 103 -7.41 -9.53 0.74
CA LYS A 103 -8.61 -8.83 0.29
C LYS A 103 -8.25 -7.63 -0.55
N THR A 104 -8.96 -7.44 -1.65
CA THR A 104 -8.76 -6.29 -2.53
C THR A 104 -9.62 -5.13 -2.06
N PHE A 105 -9.01 -3.96 -1.93
CA PHE A 105 -9.75 -2.73 -1.72
C PHE A 105 -10.33 -2.24 -3.04
N THR A 106 -11.57 -1.75 -3.01
CA THR A 106 -12.21 -1.11 -4.16
C THR A 106 -12.70 0.26 -3.75
N THR A 107 -13.03 1.10 -4.73
CA THR A 107 -13.60 2.42 -4.42
C THR A 107 -14.89 2.30 -3.63
N SER A 108 -15.67 1.25 -3.85
CA SER A 108 -16.89 1.00 -3.05
C SER A 108 -16.57 0.57 -1.63
N SER A 109 -15.65 -0.39 -1.46
CA SER A 109 -15.33 -0.92 -0.13
C SER A 109 -14.56 0.07 0.71
N ILE A 110 -13.72 0.92 0.08
CA ILE A 110 -12.85 1.82 0.83
C ILE A 110 -13.65 2.92 1.54
N GLY A 111 -14.74 3.38 0.92
CA GLY A 111 -15.59 4.37 1.56
C GLY A 111 -16.16 3.88 2.88
N GLY A 112 -16.66 2.64 2.90
CA GLY A 112 -17.12 2.01 4.13
C GLY A 112 -16.02 1.80 5.14
N ALA A 113 -14.84 1.41 4.68
CA ALA A 113 -13.69 1.20 5.57
C ALA A 113 -13.24 2.51 6.22
N ILE A 114 -13.21 3.59 5.46
CA ILE A 114 -12.84 4.91 5.99
C ILE A 114 -13.89 5.36 7.02
N ALA A 115 -15.17 5.21 6.70
CA ALA A 115 -16.24 5.60 7.61
C ALA A 115 -16.17 4.78 8.91
N THR A 116 -15.95 3.48 8.80
CA THR A 116 -15.83 2.60 9.98
C THR A 116 -14.63 3.04 10.83
N ARG A 117 -13.50 3.33 10.21
CA ARG A 117 -12.31 3.78 10.92
C ARG A 117 -12.58 5.08 11.67
N ALA A 118 -13.24 6.02 11.02
CA ALA A 118 -13.57 7.31 11.63
C ALA A 118 -14.54 7.14 12.80
N ILE A 119 -15.56 6.31 12.63
CA ILE A 119 -16.53 6.04 13.67
C ILE A 119 -15.84 5.38 14.88
N MET A 120 -15.00 4.40 14.63
CA MET A 120 -14.29 3.72 15.72
C MET A 120 -13.35 4.66 16.46
N ALA A 121 -12.68 5.57 15.73
CA ALA A 121 -11.83 6.58 16.35
C ALA A 121 -12.66 7.53 17.22
N ASP A 122 -13.80 7.98 16.73
CA ASP A 122 -14.70 8.86 17.49
C ASP A 122 -15.27 8.14 18.72
N LEU A 123 -15.63 6.88 18.57
CA LEU A 123 -16.14 6.11 19.70
C LEU A 123 -15.08 5.94 20.79
N ARG A 124 -13.83 5.70 20.42
CA ARG A 124 -12.74 5.60 21.41
C ARG A 124 -12.53 6.93 22.13
N ALA A 125 -12.51 8.03 21.37
CA ALA A 125 -12.34 9.34 21.96
C ALA A 125 -13.57 9.77 22.76
N GLY A 126 -14.77 9.57 22.20
CA GLY A 126 -16.02 9.91 22.85
C GLY A 126 -16.35 9.02 24.02
N GLY A 127 -15.89 7.75 23.98
CA GLY A 127 -16.09 6.83 25.08
C GLY A 127 -15.42 7.30 26.34
N ASP A 128 -14.27 7.94 26.24
CA ASP A 128 -13.60 8.52 27.39
C ASP A 128 -14.37 9.71 27.95
N ALA A 129 -14.98 10.51 27.07
CA ALA A 129 -15.74 11.69 27.48
C ALA A 129 -17.14 11.33 27.96
N ILE A 130 -17.77 10.36 27.31
CA ILE A 130 -19.14 9.95 27.61
C ILE A 130 -19.17 8.85 28.68
N GLY A 131 -18.14 8.05 28.70
CA GLY A 131 -18.02 6.96 29.67
C GLY A 131 -17.96 7.42 31.09
N GLY A 132 -17.66 8.66 31.29
CA GLY A 132 -17.92 9.28 32.55
C GLY A 132 -19.41 9.33 32.72
N PRO A 133 -19.93 9.05 33.69
CA PRO A 133 -21.30 8.76 33.95
C PRO A 133 -22.08 9.33 34.17
#